data_7dd169a29143594fc20f43559fc4a2eb
#
_entry.id   7dd169a29143594fc20f43559fc4a2eb
#
_cell.length_a   1.000
_cell.length_b   1.000
_cell.length_c   1.000
_cell.angle_alpha   90.00
_cell.angle_beta   90.00
_cell.angle_gamma   90.00
#
_symmetry.space_group_name_H-M   'P 1'
#
loop_
_entity.id
_entity.type
_entity.pdbx_description
1 polymer ?
#
loop_
_entity_poly.entity_id
_entity_poly.type
_entity_poly.pdbx_seq_one_letter_code
_entity_poly.pdbx_strand_id
1 'polypeptide(L)'
;MSKKILIVDRVHPLLVETLSERGYLCETNQTLTHNQFVDLPDTYYGLIIRSRFPVDKVALSSKPNLRFVLRIGSGVEHIDIDYAKELGICCLSTPEGNAGSVAEHCLGMLIAALKNIPIANNEVRQGNWLREKNKGSLIETHTIGIIGY
;
A
#
# COMPACT_ATOMS: atom_id res chain seq x y z
N MET A 1 -16.28 -17.83 -20.63
CA MET A 1 -15.12 -16.93 -20.89
C MET A 1 -14.31 -16.83 -19.61
N SER A 2 -12.98 -16.96 -19.66
CA SER A 2 -12.12 -16.77 -18.48
C SER A 2 -12.15 -15.32 -18.05
N LYS A 3 -12.29 -15.09 -16.74
CA LYS A 3 -12.32 -13.74 -16.15
C LYS A 3 -10.92 -13.16 -16.12
N LYS A 4 -10.70 -12.02 -16.76
CA LYS A 4 -9.40 -11.34 -16.78
C LYS A 4 -9.20 -10.47 -15.55
N ILE A 5 -8.02 -10.51 -14.96
CA ILE A 5 -7.59 -9.65 -13.84
C ILE A 5 -6.38 -8.84 -14.29
N LEU A 6 -6.47 -7.52 -14.18
CA LEU A 6 -5.37 -6.62 -14.45
C LEU A 6 -4.60 -6.33 -13.16
N ILE A 7 -3.29 -6.50 -13.20
CA ILE A 7 -2.37 -6.25 -12.08
C ILE A 7 -1.41 -5.14 -12.49
N VAL A 8 -1.54 -3.97 -11.87
CA VAL A 8 -0.81 -2.76 -12.29
C VAL A 8 0.38 -2.41 -11.41
N ASP A 9 0.55 -3.10 -10.30
CA ASP A 9 1.69 -2.92 -9.39
C ASP A 9 2.42 -4.24 -9.17
N ARG A 10 3.64 -4.16 -8.62
CA ARG A 10 4.40 -5.34 -8.25
C ARG A 10 3.71 -6.11 -7.11
N VAL A 11 3.45 -7.38 -7.32
CA VAL A 11 2.84 -8.30 -6.36
C VAL A 11 3.74 -9.51 -6.12
N HIS A 12 3.46 -10.26 -5.06
CA HIS A 12 4.14 -11.54 -4.83
C HIS A 12 3.71 -12.55 -5.91
N PRO A 13 4.62 -13.35 -6.50
CA PRO A 13 4.29 -14.32 -7.56
C PRO A 13 3.17 -15.29 -7.17
N LEU A 14 3.12 -15.72 -5.92
CA LEU A 14 2.08 -16.61 -5.40
C LEU A 14 0.66 -16.11 -5.66
N LEU A 15 0.43 -14.79 -5.69
CA LEU A 15 -0.90 -14.23 -6.01
C LEU A 15 -1.32 -14.58 -7.43
N VAL A 16 -0.40 -14.40 -8.39
CA VAL A 16 -0.65 -14.68 -9.80
C VAL A 16 -0.84 -16.18 -10.02
N GLU A 17 0.00 -17.00 -9.40
CA GLU A 17 -0.09 -18.47 -9.43
C GLU A 17 -1.45 -18.94 -8.91
N THR A 18 -1.83 -18.52 -7.68
CA THR A 18 -3.11 -18.90 -7.06
C THR A 18 -4.33 -18.45 -7.88
N LEU A 19 -4.30 -17.26 -8.45
CA LEU A 19 -5.38 -16.78 -9.30
C LEU A 19 -5.48 -17.59 -10.61
N SER A 20 -4.33 -17.93 -11.21
CA SER A 20 -4.28 -18.74 -12.43
C SER A 20 -4.79 -20.17 -12.20
N GLU A 21 -4.41 -20.79 -11.09
CA GLU A 21 -4.94 -22.10 -10.65
C GLU A 21 -6.46 -22.10 -10.48
N ARG A 22 -7.02 -20.94 -10.07
CA ARG A 22 -8.47 -20.74 -9.95
C ARG A 22 -9.17 -20.37 -11.25
N GLY A 23 -8.44 -20.40 -12.37
CA GLY A 23 -8.99 -20.17 -13.72
C GLY A 23 -9.11 -18.70 -14.13
N TYR A 24 -8.49 -17.78 -13.40
CA TYR A 24 -8.40 -16.38 -13.81
C TYR A 24 -7.23 -16.17 -14.79
N LEU A 25 -7.43 -15.28 -15.76
CA LEU A 25 -6.37 -14.84 -16.65
C LEU A 25 -5.75 -13.56 -16.11
N CYS A 26 -4.53 -13.65 -15.55
CA CYS A 26 -3.82 -12.52 -14.99
C CYS A 26 -2.98 -11.82 -16.08
N GLU A 27 -3.20 -10.52 -16.23
CA GLU A 27 -2.41 -9.63 -17.08
C GLU A 27 -1.69 -8.60 -16.21
N THR A 28 -0.37 -8.48 -16.38
CA THR A 28 0.46 -7.59 -15.57
C THR A 28 1.00 -6.44 -16.41
N ASN A 29 0.74 -5.20 -15.99
CA ASN A 29 1.29 -3.99 -16.61
C ASN A 29 1.72 -2.98 -15.55
N GLN A 30 2.98 -3.04 -15.13
CA GLN A 30 3.53 -2.22 -14.05
C GLN A 30 3.93 -0.80 -14.48
N THR A 31 3.73 -0.43 -15.72
CA THR A 31 4.03 0.91 -16.25
C THR A 31 2.77 1.68 -16.63
N LEU A 32 1.61 1.06 -16.47
CA LEU A 32 0.33 1.63 -16.86
C LEU A 32 0.04 2.93 -16.11
N THR A 33 -0.31 3.97 -16.84
CA THR A 33 -0.77 5.25 -16.30
C THR A 33 -2.29 5.27 -16.17
N HIS A 34 -2.82 6.25 -15.43
CA HIS A 34 -4.28 6.46 -15.29
C HIS A 34 -4.99 6.60 -16.65
N ASN A 35 -4.47 7.49 -17.52
CA ASN A 35 -5.09 7.72 -18.84
C ASN A 35 -5.05 6.46 -19.70
N GLN A 36 -3.92 5.76 -19.70
CA GLN A 36 -3.81 4.49 -20.42
C GLN A 36 -4.78 3.45 -19.88
N PHE A 37 -4.99 3.37 -18.54
CA PHE A 37 -5.99 2.48 -17.98
C PHE A 37 -7.40 2.83 -18.46
N VAL A 38 -7.76 4.10 -18.47
CA VAL A 38 -9.06 4.57 -18.98
C VAL A 38 -9.29 4.16 -20.43
N ASP A 39 -8.25 4.27 -21.28
CA ASP A 39 -8.30 3.93 -22.70
C ASP A 39 -8.27 2.42 -23.01
N LEU A 40 -7.91 1.57 -22.04
CA LEU A 40 -7.92 0.12 -22.24
C LEU A 40 -9.33 -0.41 -22.55
N PRO A 41 -9.46 -1.47 -23.35
CA PRO A 41 -10.73 -2.16 -23.54
C PRO A 41 -11.36 -2.61 -22.22
N ASP A 42 -12.68 -2.50 -22.09
CA ASP A 42 -13.43 -2.96 -20.91
C ASP A 42 -13.58 -4.50 -20.92
N THR A 43 -12.48 -5.20 -20.69
CA THR A 43 -12.42 -6.68 -20.68
C THR A 43 -12.05 -7.24 -19.31
N TYR A 44 -11.75 -6.37 -18.34
CA TYR A 44 -11.26 -6.78 -17.04
C TYR A 44 -12.38 -6.99 -16.04
N TYR A 45 -12.34 -8.14 -15.38
CA TYR A 45 -13.23 -8.51 -14.29
C TYR A 45 -12.76 -7.95 -12.95
N GLY A 46 -11.45 -7.79 -12.77
CA GLY A 46 -10.84 -7.27 -11.54
C GLY A 46 -9.60 -6.43 -11.81
N LEU A 47 -9.34 -5.48 -10.92
CA LEU A 47 -8.13 -4.66 -10.87
C LEU A 47 -7.39 -4.92 -9.56
N ILE A 48 -6.10 -5.20 -9.65
CA ILE A 48 -5.20 -5.31 -8.49
C ILE A 48 -4.18 -4.19 -8.55
N ILE A 49 -4.17 -3.35 -7.53
CA ILE A 49 -3.38 -2.12 -7.47
C ILE A 49 -2.78 -1.90 -6.07
N ARG A 50 -1.68 -1.18 -5.98
CA ARG A 50 -1.18 -0.64 -4.70
C ARG A 50 -1.40 0.86 -4.64
N SER A 51 -0.65 1.61 -5.46
CA SER A 51 -0.69 3.09 -5.47
C SER A 51 -0.33 3.69 -6.83
N ARG A 52 -0.41 2.90 -7.90
CA ARG A 52 0.04 3.26 -9.24
C ARG A 52 -0.62 4.54 -9.76
N PHE A 53 -1.94 4.62 -9.62
CA PHE A 53 -2.75 5.76 -9.99
C PHE A 53 -4.04 5.81 -9.14
N PRO A 54 -4.73 6.96 -9.07
CA PRO A 54 -6.03 7.04 -8.41
C PRO A 54 -7.09 6.25 -9.19
N VAL A 55 -7.89 5.48 -8.47
CA VAL A 55 -9.07 4.79 -9.01
C VAL A 55 -10.29 5.67 -8.76
N ASP A 56 -10.36 6.74 -9.52
CA ASP A 56 -11.39 7.78 -9.42
C ASP A 56 -12.65 7.43 -10.26
N LYS A 57 -13.61 8.35 -10.28
CA LYS A 57 -14.85 8.19 -11.05
C LYS A 57 -14.60 7.93 -12.53
N VAL A 58 -13.58 8.57 -13.11
CA VAL A 58 -13.27 8.42 -14.54
C VAL A 58 -12.76 7.01 -14.80
N ALA A 59 -11.81 6.53 -13.98
CA ALA A 59 -11.29 5.18 -14.07
C ALA A 59 -12.39 4.11 -13.89
N LEU A 60 -13.24 4.27 -12.88
CA LEU A 60 -14.33 3.33 -12.59
C LEU A 60 -15.39 3.31 -13.70
N SER A 61 -15.81 4.49 -14.17
CA SER A 61 -16.83 4.61 -15.24
C SER A 61 -16.35 4.01 -16.56
N SER A 62 -15.04 4.02 -16.82
CA SER A 62 -14.46 3.47 -18.05
C SER A 62 -14.49 1.93 -18.10
N LYS A 63 -14.84 1.26 -16.98
CA LYS A 63 -14.76 -0.20 -16.84
C LYS A 63 -16.07 -0.81 -16.27
N PRO A 64 -17.19 -0.75 -17.00
CA PRO A 64 -18.47 -1.28 -16.54
C PRO A 64 -18.48 -2.81 -16.26
N ASN A 65 -17.52 -3.56 -16.83
CA ASN A 65 -17.37 -4.99 -16.54
C ASN A 65 -16.54 -5.29 -15.28
N LEU A 66 -15.91 -4.28 -14.67
CA LEU A 66 -15.16 -4.43 -13.43
C LEU A 66 -16.09 -4.84 -12.28
N ARG A 67 -15.67 -5.82 -11.48
CA ARG A 67 -16.46 -6.33 -10.34
C ARG A 67 -15.75 -6.15 -9.02
N PHE A 68 -14.42 -6.01 -9.03
CA PHE A 68 -13.69 -5.71 -7.82
C PHE A 68 -12.43 -4.91 -8.12
N VAL A 69 -12.03 -4.12 -7.13
CA VAL A 69 -10.72 -3.49 -7.02
C VAL A 69 -10.06 -4.01 -5.74
N LEU A 70 -8.93 -4.67 -5.86
CA LEU A 70 -8.13 -5.10 -4.71
C LEU A 70 -6.93 -4.17 -4.54
N ARG A 71 -6.90 -3.46 -3.43
CA ARG A 71 -5.73 -2.68 -3.02
C ARG A 71 -4.82 -3.54 -2.15
N ILE A 72 -3.58 -3.78 -2.61
CA ILE A 72 -2.57 -4.47 -1.81
C ILE A 72 -1.94 -3.46 -0.84
N GLY A 73 -2.43 -3.43 0.37
CA GLY A 73 -2.09 -2.53 1.47
C GLY A 73 -3.32 -2.11 2.28
N SER A 74 -3.14 -1.25 3.29
CA SER A 74 -4.16 -0.95 4.29
C SER A 74 -5.13 0.15 3.86
N GLY A 75 -4.62 1.31 3.46
CA GLY A 75 -5.45 2.48 3.12
C GLY A 75 -6.12 2.32 1.76
N VAL A 76 -7.21 3.03 1.55
CA VAL A 76 -8.01 3.02 0.31
C VAL A 76 -8.30 4.44 -0.21
N GLU A 77 -7.55 5.41 0.26
CA GLU A 77 -7.78 6.85 0.05
C GLU A 77 -7.70 7.26 -1.43
N HIS A 78 -7.02 6.48 -2.24
CA HIS A 78 -6.90 6.72 -3.69
C HIS A 78 -7.96 5.97 -4.52
N ILE A 79 -8.95 5.34 -3.88
CA ILE A 79 -10.08 4.67 -4.52
C ILE A 79 -11.36 5.42 -4.15
N ASP A 80 -12.15 5.84 -5.12
CA ASP A 80 -13.49 6.39 -4.88
C ASP A 80 -14.45 5.26 -4.52
N ILE A 81 -14.45 4.90 -3.22
CA ILE A 81 -15.20 3.76 -2.70
C ILE A 81 -16.71 3.97 -2.85
N ASP A 82 -17.17 5.19 -2.62
CA ASP A 82 -18.60 5.50 -2.68
C ASP A 82 -19.11 5.32 -4.11
N TYR A 83 -18.38 5.84 -5.07
CA TYR A 83 -18.73 5.67 -6.48
C TYR A 83 -18.59 4.22 -6.97
N ALA A 84 -17.53 3.51 -6.52
CA ALA A 84 -17.39 2.08 -6.81
C ALA A 84 -18.59 1.28 -6.32
N LYS A 85 -19.10 1.59 -5.12
CA LYS A 85 -20.29 0.97 -4.53
C LYS A 85 -21.57 1.26 -5.35
N GLU A 86 -21.73 2.48 -5.85
CA GLU A 86 -22.84 2.84 -6.75
C GLU A 86 -22.83 1.98 -8.03
N LEU A 87 -21.64 1.66 -8.54
CA LEU A 87 -21.46 0.80 -9.71
C LEU A 87 -21.51 -0.70 -9.39
N GLY A 88 -21.67 -1.10 -8.12
CA GLY A 88 -21.64 -2.50 -7.70
C GLY A 88 -20.26 -3.14 -7.74
N ILE A 89 -19.17 -2.34 -7.69
CA ILE A 89 -17.78 -2.78 -7.66
C ILE A 89 -17.34 -2.98 -6.21
N CYS A 90 -16.87 -4.19 -5.88
CA CYS A 90 -16.36 -4.51 -4.55
C CYS A 90 -14.96 -3.97 -4.37
N CYS A 91 -14.73 -3.10 -3.39
CA CYS A 91 -13.39 -2.63 -3.01
C CYS A 91 -12.85 -3.43 -1.83
N LEU A 92 -11.65 -3.98 -1.99
CA LEU A 92 -10.96 -4.80 -1.00
C LEU A 92 -9.59 -4.21 -0.67
N SER A 93 -9.13 -4.38 0.56
CA SER A 93 -7.78 -4.05 1.00
C SER A 93 -7.17 -5.19 1.79
N THR A 94 -5.84 -5.14 2.03
CA THR A 94 -5.11 -6.20 2.74
C THR A 94 -4.28 -5.61 3.88
N PRO A 95 -4.92 -5.03 4.93
CA PRO A 95 -4.20 -4.40 6.04
C PRO A 95 -3.33 -5.41 6.81
N GLU A 96 -3.77 -6.65 6.93
CA GLU A 96 -3.07 -7.71 7.69
C GLU A 96 -1.70 -8.02 7.08
N GLY A 97 -1.54 -7.84 5.77
CA GLY A 97 -0.31 -8.18 5.05
C GLY A 97 0.91 -7.35 5.43
N ASN A 98 0.73 -6.17 6.04
CA ASN A 98 1.83 -5.29 6.43
C ASN A 98 1.74 -4.78 7.88
N ALA A 99 0.72 -5.17 8.65
CA ALA A 99 0.50 -4.69 10.02
C ALA A 99 1.72 -4.93 10.92
N GLY A 100 2.30 -6.13 10.90
CA GLY A 100 3.50 -6.46 11.67
C GLY A 100 4.69 -5.58 11.29
N SER A 101 4.96 -5.42 10.00
CA SER A 101 6.06 -4.57 9.50
C SER A 101 5.89 -3.11 9.90
N VAL A 102 4.66 -2.58 9.85
CA VAL A 102 4.34 -1.21 10.29
C VAL A 102 4.57 -1.06 11.78
N ALA A 103 4.14 -2.03 12.60
CA ALA A 103 4.34 -2.02 14.05
C ALA A 103 5.84 -2.00 14.41
N GLU A 104 6.65 -2.87 13.80
CA GLU A 104 8.11 -2.90 13.99
C GLU A 104 8.77 -1.58 13.56
N HIS A 105 8.33 -1.01 12.44
CA HIS A 105 8.84 0.28 11.97
C HIS A 105 8.52 1.41 12.94
N CYS A 106 7.30 1.49 13.45
CA CYS A 106 6.89 2.47 14.46
C CYS A 106 7.73 2.33 15.74
N LEU A 107 7.95 1.11 16.22
CA LEU A 107 8.78 0.83 17.38
C LEU A 107 10.24 1.26 17.14
N GLY A 108 10.79 0.93 15.97
CA GLY A 108 12.15 1.34 15.58
C GLY A 108 12.31 2.86 15.54
N MET A 109 11.36 3.58 14.95
CA MET A 109 11.34 5.04 14.92
C MET A 109 11.22 5.66 16.31
N LEU A 110 10.36 5.10 17.16
CA LEU A 110 10.19 5.54 18.53
C LEU A 110 11.51 5.43 19.34
N ILE A 111 12.16 4.27 19.26
CA ILE A 111 13.45 4.05 19.92
C ILE A 111 14.52 4.99 19.34
N ALA A 112 14.59 5.13 18.03
CA ALA A 112 15.53 6.02 17.37
C ALA A 112 15.38 7.49 17.81
N ALA A 113 14.13 7.95 17.94
CA ALA A 113 13.82 9.30 18.40
C ALA A 113 14.20 9.49 19.88
N LEU A 114 13.73 8.59 20.78
CA LEU A 114 13.99 8.71 22.21
C LEU A 114 15.48 8.57 22.58
N LYS A 115 16.26 7.86 21.79
CA LYS A 115 17.68 7.64 22.02
C LYS A 115 18.58 8.56 21.18
N ASN A 116 18.02 9.52 20.44
CA ASN A 116 18.76 10.43 19.56
C ASN A 116 19.67 9.71 18.54
N ILE A 117 19.33 8.46 18.15
CA ILE A 117 20.21 7.59 17.35
C ILE A 117 20.65 8.24 16.02
N PRO A 118 19.75 8.85 15.20
CA PRO A 118 20.17 9.46 13.94
C PRO A 118 21.12 10.65 14.13
N ILE A 119 20.85 11.49 15.14
CA ILE A 119 21.66 12.66 15.45
C ILE A 119 23.06 12.22 15.94
N ALA A 120 23.08 11.32 16.93
CA ALA A 120 24.33 10.80 17.49
C ALA A 120 25.20 10.10 16.41
N ASN A 121 24.58 9.30 15.54
CA ASN A 121 25.28 8.63 14.44
C ASN A 121 25.93 9.64 13.48
N ASN A 122 25.21 10.71 13.13
CA ASN A 122 25.77 11.74 12.24
C ASN A 122 26.94 12.50 12.91
N GLU A 123 26.81 12.86 14.17
CA GLU A 123 27.87 13.55 14.92
C GLU A 123 29.12 12.70 15.07
N VAL A 124 28.97 11.42 15.43
CA VAL A 124 30.11 10.49 15.55
C VAL A 124 30.82 10.30 14.22
N ARG A 125 30.09 10.21 13.11
CA ARG A 125 30.68 10.13 11.76
C ARG A 125 31.50 11.37 11.39
N GLN A 126 31.18 12.51 11.99
CA GLN A 126 31.95 13.77 11.84
C GLN A 126 33.09 13.90 12.88
N GLY A 127 33.33 12.86 13.68
CA GLY A 127 34.37 12.88 14.71
C GLY A 127 33.94 13.53 16.03
N ASN A 128 32.66 13.87 16.21
CA ASN A 128 32.14 14.55 17.40
C ASN A 128 31.55 13.52 18.39
N TRP A 129 32.18 13.38 19.56
CA TRP A 129 31.69 12.54 20.66
C TRP A 129 30.95 13.39 21.70
N LEU A 130 29.64 13.59 21.53
CA LEU A 130 28.81 14.49 22.34
C LEU A 130 27.89 13.70 23.26
N ARG A 131 28.45 12.94 24.21
CA ARG A 131 27.74 12.00 25.08
C ARG A 131 26.56 12.63 25.82
N GLU A 132 26.78 13.74 26.51
CA GLU A 132 25.74 14.36 27.34
C GLU A 132 24.61 14.98 26.50
N LYS A 133 24.95 15.54 25.35
CA LYS A 133 23.96 16.08 24.40
C LYS A 133 23.04 14.98 23.85
N ASN A 134 23.60 13.79 23.59
CA ASN A 134 22.90 12.67 23.00
C ASN A 134 22.31 11.70 24.04
N LYS A 135 22.25 12.10 25.29
CA LYS A 135 21.60 11.32 26.35
C LYS A 135 20.11 11.20 26.06
N GLY A 136 19.67 9.98 25.70
CA GLY A 136 18.27 9.71 25.44
C GLY A 136 17.47 9.43 26.71
N SER A 137 16.16 9.29 26.57
CA SER A 137 15.22 8.91 27.63
C SER A 137 14.77 7.46 27.50
N LEU A 138 14.19 6.91 28.58
CA LEU A 138 13.61 5.57 28.60
C LEU A 138 12.15 5.60 28.15
N ILE A 139 11.70 4.57 27.44
CA ILE A 139 10.31 4.47 26.98
C ILE A 139 9.35 4.48 28.16
N GLU A 140 9.69 3.80 29.26
CA GLU A 140 8.88 3.71 30.48
C GLU A 140 8.55 5.06 31.14
N THR A 141 9.30 6.12 30.81
CA THR A 141 9.07 7.48 31.32
C THR A 141 8.13 8.31 30.44
N HIS A 142 7.60 7.71 29.36
CA HIS A 142 6.77 8.44 28.39
C HIS A 142 5.38 7.81 28.23
N THR A 143 4.43 8.67 27.89
CA THR A 143 3.12 8.23 27.38
C THR A 143 3.14 8.31 25.86
N ILE A 144 2.72 7.23 25.21
CA ILE A 144 2.69 7.13 23.74
C ILE A 144 1.25 7.23 23.28
N GLY A 145 0.96 8.21 22.42
CA GLY A 145 -0.30 8.33 21.72
C GLY A 145 -0.22 7.64 20.33
N ILE A 146 -1.24 6.84 19.98
CA ILE A 146 -1.36 6.18 18.68
C ILE A 146 -2.54 6.78 17.94
N ILE A 147 -2.29 7.27 16.72
CA ILE A 147 -3.32 7.78 15.81
C ILE A 147 -3.41 6.80 14.64
N GLY A 148 -4.62 6.36 14.30
CA GLY A 148 -4.84 5.40 13.22
C GLY A 148 -4.76 3.93 13.67
N TYR A 149 -5.17 3.69 14.90
CA TYR A 149 -5.31 2.32 15.45
C TYR A 149 -6.53 1.62 14.86
#